data_d6e450e4af10be294ea8eaf3c22fe1ac
#
_entry.id   d6e450e4af10be294ea8eaf3c22fe1ac
#
_cell.length_a   1.000
_cell.length_b   1.000
_cell.length_c   1.000
_cell.angle_alpha   90.00
_cell.angle_beta   90.00
_cell.angle_gamma   90.00
#
_symmetry.space_group_name_H-M   'P 1'
#
loop_
_entity.id
_entity.type
_entity.pdbx_description
1 polymer ?
#
loop_
_entity_poly.entity_id
_entity_poly.type
_entity_poly.pdbx_seq_one_letter_code
_entity_poly.pdbx_strand_id
1 'polypeptide(L)'
;ITFVPAAVALWVKGDIQEKESRWMLWLKAKYQQTLDISYQYKAVVLTFALCVLVITGFISTKLGSEFAPQLSEGDFAIQQLRSPSTGLEESLRIQKNTEKLLLKSFPEIKAVFARTGTAEVATDVMPPNISDGYIMLKPRSEWPNPKESLDELRGRMVTYLATIPGNNSEFSQPIELRFNELISGVRSDVGVKIFGDDMNVLNTEATKISKIIQQISGSSAVKVEQTSGLPLLNVEVNKTLAAQYGLSVRSIQDLVATSIGGQSVGEILEGDRRFDFVIRLGEQDRSVASVSQLPIQLPNGGSILLSDVAQVSTIEGINQVSRENGKRRVVVTTNVEGRDLGSFVSDVQTQLKAYTLPSGYWIEYGGQFENLASAKARMQIVIPLALITIFILLMAVFHNVKESLLVFTGVPFALTGGVLFLWLRDIPLSMSAGIGFIALSGVAVLNGLVMLTFIKELRDKYPVHKAVWQGAILRLRPVLMTA
;
A
#
# COMPACT_ATOMS: atom_id res chain seq x y z
N ILE A 1 33.07 -19.40 -2.85
CA ILE A 1 34.21 -19.82 -1.98
C ILE A 1 35.35 -20.41 -2.83
N THR A 2 35.07 -21.25 -3.81
CA THR A 2 36.12 -21.91 -4.65
C THR A 2 36.59 -21.07 -5.83
N PHE A 3 35.70 -20.27 -6.44
CA PHE A 3 36.03 -19.47 -7.63
C PHE A 3 37.11 -18.41 -7.38
N VAL A 4 36.93 -17.61 -6.30
CA VAL A 4 37.87 -16.50 -6.02
C VAL A 4 39.30 -16.98 -5.74
N PRO A 5 39.54 -17.98 -4.85
CA PRO A 5 40.89 -18.52 -4.67
C PRO A 5 41.49 -19.08 -5.96
N ALA A 6 40.72 -19.81 -6.78
CA ALA A 6 41.19 -20.34 -8.05
C ALA A 6 41.52 -19.22 -9.06
N ALA A 7 40.69 -18.19 -9.15
CA ALA A 7 40.92 -17.03 -10.00
C ALA A 7 42.17 -16.23 -9.56
N VAL A 8 42.34 -16.02 -8.25
CA VAL A 8 43.54 -15.37 -7.70
C VAL A 8 44.80 -16.18 -8.03
N ALA A 9 44.77 -17.50 -7.86
CA ALA A 9 45.92 -18.37 -8.18
C ALA A 9 46.30 -18.35 -9.68
N LEU A 10 45.30 -18.18 -10.57
CA LEU A 10 45.51 -18.15 -12.02
C LEU A 10 45.94 -16.77 -12.55
N TRP A 11 45.34 -15.71 -12.03
CA TRP A 11 45.43 -14.36 -12.62
C TRP A 11 46.38 -13.43 -11.87
N VAL A 12 46.58 -13.64 -10.57
CA VAL A 12 47.47 -12.78 -9.77
C VAL A 12 48.84 -13.44 -9.73
N LYS A 13 49.71 -13.07 -10.66
CA LYS A 13 51.11 -13.54 -10.76
C LYS A 13 52.08 -12.40 -10.43
N GLY A 14 53.07 -12.66 -9.61
CA GLY A 14 54.19 -11.74 -9.26
C GLY A 14 54.17 -11.27 -7.82
N ASP A 15 55.23 -10.57 -7.41
CA ASP A 15 55.34 -9.96 -6.09
C ASP A 15 54.38 -8.79 -5.98
N ILE A 16 53.31 -8.98 -5.19
CA ILE A 16 52.34 -7.94 -4.89
C ILE A 16 52.97 -7.02 -3.85
N GLN A 17 53.54 -5.91 -4.30
CA GLN A 17 53.95 -4.84 -3.38
C GLN A 17 52.70 -4.12 -2.86
N GLU A 18 52.40 -4.29 -1.59
CA GLU A 18 51.34 -3.51 -0.89
C GLU A 18 51.78 -2.04 -0.77
N LYS A 19 51.50 -1.23 -1.81
CA LYS A 19 51.64 0.22 -1.72
C LYS A 19 50.40 0.80 -1.03
N GLU A 20 50.58 1.25 0.22
CA GLU A 20 49.52 2.00 0.90
C GLU A 20 49.40 3.40 0.27
N SER A 21 48.15 3.81 -0.03
CA SER A 21 47.89 5.17 -0.52
C SER A 21 48.22 6.21 0.55
N ARG A 22 48.63 7.41 0.13
CA ARG A 22 48.93 8.55 1.06
C ARG A 22 47.74 8.88 1.99
N TRP A 23 46.50 8.71 1.49
CA TRP A 23 45.28 8.89 2.27
C TRP A 23 45.17 7.83 3.38
N MET A 24 45.46 6.56 3.10
CA MET A 24 45.42 5.48 4.08
C MET A 24 46.47 5.65 5.16
N LEU A 25 47.68 6.12 4.82
CA LEU A 25 48.75 6.44 5.79
C LEU A 25 48.29 7.59 6.72
N TRP A 26 47.71 8.65 6.16
CA TRP A 26 47.18 9.76 6.95
C TRP A 26 46.07 9.29 7.90
N LEU A 27 45.14 8.44 7.41
CA LEU A 27 44.05 7.90 8.22
C LEU A 27 44.57 7.01 9.35
N LYS A 28 45.56 6.14 9.08
CA LYS A 28 46.23 5.32 10.09
C LYS A 28 46.88 6.19 11.19
N ALA A 29 47.59 7.26 10.81
CA ALA A 29 48.21 8.13 11.76
C ALA A 29 47.19 8.84 12.68
N LYS A 30 46.08 9.30 12.12
CA LYS A 30 44.94 9.86 12.90
C LYS A 30 44.29 8.84 13.80
N TYR A 31 44.06 7.63 13.29
CA TYR A 31 43.49 6.54 14.07
C TYR A 31 44.38 6.12 15.24
N GLN A 32 45.71 6.08 15.04
CA GLN A 32 46.67 5.81 16.12
C GLN A 32 46.53 6.82 17.27
N GLN A 33 46.49 8.12 16.96
CA GLN A 33 46.31 9.16 17.98
C GLN A 33 45.00 8.98 18.74
N THR A 34 43.89 8.67 18.03
CA THR A 34 42.59 8.43 18.64
C THR A 34 42.60 7.18 19.51
N LEU A 35 43.29 6.13 19.08
CA LEU A 35 43.38 4.85 19.80
C LEU A 35 44.19 5.05 21.11
N ASP A 36 45.26 5.80 21.09
CA ASP A 36 46.08 6.11 22.29
C ASP A 36 45.24 6.90 23.32
N ILE A 37 44.51 7.92 22.89
CA ILE A 37 43.58 8.67 23.74
C ILE A 37 42.48 7.74 24.29
N SER A 38 41.88 6.90 23.46
CA SER A 38 40.83 5.94 23.87
C SER A 38 41.34 4.94 24.89
N TYR A 39 42.58 4.52 24.77
CA TYR A 39 43.20 3.61 25.73
C TYR A 39 43.51 4.27 27.07
N GLN A 40 43.97 5.52 27.03
CA GLN A 40 44.22 6.32 28.21
C GLN A 40 42.96 6.61 29.01
N TYR A 41 41.87 6.96 28.31
CA TYR A 41 40.57 7.33 28.89
C TYR A 41 39.47 6.27 28.68
N LYS A 42 39.83 4.98 28.76
CA LYS A 42 38.95 3.82 28.48
C LYS A 42 37.60 3.88 29.18
N ALA A 43 37.57 4.33 30.45
CA ALA A 43 36.31 4.42 31.21
C ALA A 43 35.37 5.49 30.61
N VAL A 44 35.94 6.65 30.21
CA VAL A 44 35.17 7.72 29.58
C VAL A 44 34.60 7.28 28.25
N VAL A 45 35.38 6.56 27.41
CA VAL A 45 34.96 6.06 26.14
C VAL A 45 33.82 5.04 26.31
N LEU A 46 33.94 4.10 27.27
CA LEU A 46 32.88 3.11 27.55
C LEU A 46 31.60 3.78 28.08
N THR A 47 31.72 4.76 28.96
CA THR A 47 30.58 5.52 29.49
C THR A 47 29.88 6.30 28.35
N PHE A 48 30.67 6.99 27.51
CA PHE A 48 30.13 7.69 26.34
C PHE A 48 29.40 6.74 25.38
N ALA A 49 30.00 5.61 25.07
CA ALA A 49 29.40 4.57 24.23
C ALA A 49 28.07 4.05 24.82
N LEU A 50 28.05 3.79 26.14
CA LEU A 50 26.82 3.40 26.83
C LEU A 50 25.75 4.50 26.80
N CYS A 51 26.12 5.76 27.00
CA CYS A 51 25.21 6.90 26.87
C CYS A 51 24.60 6.97 25.45
N VAL A 52 25.41 6.80 24.42
CA VAL A 52 24.93 6.77 23.02
C VAL A 52 23.92 5.65 22.83
N LEU A 53 24.19 4.45 23.34
CA LEU A 53 23.24 3.33 23.26
C LEU A 53 21.90 3.66 23.95
N VAL A 54 21.95 4.21 25.15
CA VAL A 54 20.73 4.59 25.91
C VAL A 54 19.94 5.65 25.18
N ILE A 55 20.61 6.70 24.69
CA ILE A 55 19.96 7.77 23.91
C ILE A 55 19.32 7.19 22.64
N THR A 56 20.04 6.36 21.90
CA THR A 56 19.53 5.72 20.69
C THR A 56 18.36 4.80 20.99
N GLY A 57 18.43 4.03 22.09
CA GLY A 57 17.31 3.21 22.57
C GLY A 57 16.08 4.08 22.88
N PHE A 58 16.26 5.25 23.48
CA PHE A 58 15.15 6.19 23.71
C PHE A 58 14.61 6.77 22.39
N ILE A 59 15.48 7.16 21.47
CA ILE A 59 15.07 7.65 20.14
C ILE A 59 14.29 6.58 19.38
N SER A 60 14.71 5.31 19.43
CA SER A 60 14.02 4.21 18.74
C SER A 60 12.57 4.03 19.18
N THR A 61 12.22 4.37 20.42
CA THR A 61 10.84 4.34 20.92
C THR A 61 9.97 5.48 20.38
N LYS A 62 10.60 6.52 19.81
CA LYS A 62 9.93 7.69 19.21
C LYS A 62 9.80 7.58 17.69
N LEU A 63 10.47 6.62 17.06
CA LEU A 63 10.30 6.37 15.63
C LEU A 63 8.91 5.81 15.39
N GLY A 64 8.19 6.43 14.44
CA GLY A 64 6.94 5.92 13.93
C GLY A 64 7.12 4.54 13.29
N SER A 65 6.03 3.85 13.00
CA SER A 65 6.06 2.55 12.36
C SER A 65 5.22 2.52 11.09
N GLU A 66 5.80 2.00 10.00
CA GLU A 66 5.14 1.77 8.72
C GLU A 66 5.38 0.33 8.24
N PHE A 67 4.48 -0.17 7.37
CA PHE A 67 4.65 -1.49 6.78
C PHE A 67 5.78 -1.50 5.75
N ALA A 68 5.68 -0.64 4.75
CA ALA A 68 6.68 -0.46 3.71
C ALA A 68 6.88 1.03 3.44
N PRO A 69 8.10 1.48 3.10
CA PRO A 69 8.32 2.85 2.69
C PRO A 69 7.54 3.13 1.40
N GLN A 70 6.98 4.33 1.29
CA GLN A 70 6.33 4.76 0.06
C GLN A 70 7.37 4.81 -1.07
N LEU A 71 7.09 4.10 -2.15
CA LEU A 71 7.92 4.11 -3.35
C LEU A 71 7.44 5.23 -4.27
N SER A 72 8.37 6.00 -4.82
CA SER A 72 8.04 6.97 -5.85
C SER A 72 8.07 6.28 -7.21
N GLU A 73 6.90 6.02 -7.79
CA GLU A 73 6.75 5.30 -9.05
C GLU A 73 6.84 6.22 -10.29
N GLY A 74 6.76 7.53 -10.06
CA GLY A 74 6.85 8.52 -11.13
C GLY A 74 5.52 8.84 -11.82
N ASP A 75 4.49 8.03 -11.65
CA ASP A 75 3.15 8.20 -12.19
C ASP A 75 2.10 8.17 -11.08
N PHE A 76 0.87 8.63 -11.35
CA PHE A 76 -0.23 8.55 -10.41
C PHE A 76 -1.31 7.58 -10.88
N ALA A 77 -1.87 6.83 -9.92
CA ALA A 77 -3.16 6.21 -10.04
C ALA A 77 -4.21 7.13 -9.40
N ILE A 78 -5.36 7.27 -10.03
CA ILE A 78 -6.46 8.11 -9.54
C ILE A 78 -7.76 7.31 -9.54
N GLN A 79 -8.44 7.29 -8.41
CA GLN A 79 -9.80 6.81 -8.34
C GLN A 79 -10.75 7.99 -8.24
N GLN A 80 -11.79 7.97 -9.04
CA GLN A 80 -12.81 9.01 -9.04
C GLN A 80 -14.14 8.42 -8.63
N LEU A 81 -14.66 8.91 -7.51
CA LEU A 81 -15.95 8.51 -6.94
C LEU A 81 -16.96 9.62 -7.16
N ARG A 82 -18.09 9.25 -7.77
CA ARG A 82 -19.23 10.15 -7.98
C ARG A 82 -20.37 9.73 -7.07
N SER A 83 -21.46 10.47 -7.10
CA SER A 83 -22.68 10.04 -6.41
C SER A 83 -23.11 8.64 -6.88
N PRO A 84 -23.53 7.73 -6.00
CA PRO A 84 -24.07 6.42 -6.40
C PRO A 84 -25.22 6.51 -7.42
N SER A 85 -25.93 7.64 -7.43
CA SER A 85 -27.01 7.92 -8.40
C SER A 85 -26.51 8.26 -9.81
N THR A 86 -25.20 8.38 -10.03
CA THR A 86 -24.65 8.72 -11.35
C THR A 86 -24.60 7.48 -12.24
N GLY A 87 -25.35 7.50 -13.33
CA GLY A 87 -25.33 6.42 -14.33
C GLY A 87 -24.01 6.38 -15.12
N LEU A 88 -23.80 5.29 -15.86
CA LEU A 88 -22.57 5.05 -16.61
C LEU A 88 -22.26 6.16 -17.64
N GLU A 89 -23.28 6.59 -18.39
CA GLU A 89 -23.11 7.59 -19.44
C GLU A 89 -22.66 8.93 -18.88
N GLU A 90 -23.31 9.40 -17.81
CA GLU A 90 -22.92 10.62 -17.13
C GLU A 90 -21.54 10.51 -16.48
N SER A 91 -21.22 9.35 -15.89
CA SER A 91 -19.90 9.08 -15.36
C SER A 91 -18.81 9.16 -16.44
N LEU A 92 -19.06 8.61 -17.62
CA LEU A 92 -18.16 8.71 -18.78
C LEU A 92 -18.03 10.16 -19.28
N ARG A 93 -19.14 10.93 -19.30
CA ARG A 93 -19.12 12.34 -19.70
C ARG A 93 -18.24 13.17 -18.75
N ILE A 94 -18.45 12.99 -17.44
CA ILE A 94 -17.65 13.67 -16.39
C ILE A 94 -16.19 13.25 -16.50
N GLN A 95 -15.92 11.92 -16.69
CA GLN A 95 -14.57 11.38 -16.80
C GLN A 95 -13.81 11.98 -17.98
N LYS A 96 -14.40 11.96 -19.18
CA LYS A 96 -13.79 12.54 -20.39
C LYS A 96 -13.51 14.03 -20.24
N ASN A 97 -14.40 14.77 -19.57
CA ASN A 97 -14.18 16.18 -19.26
C ASN A 97 -13.01 16.39 -18.31
N THR A 98 -12.93 15.60 -17.24
CA THR A 98 -11.84 15.66 -16.26
C THR A 98 -10.48 15.36 -16.93
N GLU A 99 -10.40 14.33 -17.77
CA GLU A 99 -9.18 14.00 -18.52
C GLU A 99 -8.72 15.14 -19.42
N LYS A 100 -9.65 15.76 -20.16
CA LYS A 100 -9.35 16.94 -21.00
C LYS A 100 -8.85 18.13 -20.19
N LEU A 101 -9.46 18.37 -19.02
CA LEU A 101 -9.06 19.47 -18.14
C LEU A 101 -7.68 19.23 -17.54
N LEU A 102 -7.37 18.01 -17.11
CA LEU A 102 -6.05 17.64 -16.61
C LEU A 102 -4.97 17.81 -17.67
N LEU A 103 -5.16 17.28 -18.87
CA LEU A 103 -4.21 17.42 -19.99
C LEU A 103 -3.98 18.88 -20.38
N LYS A 104 -5.01 19.74 -20.27
CA LYS A 104 -4.90 21.16 -20.59
C LYS A 104 -4.18 21.95 -19.51
N SER A 105 -4.42 21.63 -18.22
CA SER A 105 -3.96 22.44 -17.10
C SER A 105 -2.60 22.02 -16.54
N PHE A 106 -2.16 20.79 -16.82
CA PHE A 106 -0.92 20.23 -16.31
C PHE A 106 0.00 19.76 -17.44
N PRO A 107 0.93 20.60 -17.90
CA PRO A 107 1.86 20.26 -18.98
C PRO A 107 2.83 19.12 -18.62
N GLU A 108 2.96 18.78 -17.34
CA GLU A 108 3.72 17.63 -16.82
C GLU A 108 3.11 16.29 -17.24
N ILE A 109 1.81 16.27 -17.60
CA ILE A 109 1.10 15.04 -17.96
C ILE A 109 1.43 14.65 -19.40
N LYS A 110 1.75 13.38 -19.60
CA LYS A 110 1.93 12.74 -20.91
C LYS A 110 0.62 12.17 -21.45
N ALA A 111 -0.11 11.46 -20.59
CA ALA A 111 -1.38 10.82 -20.96
C ALA A 111 -2.24 10.61 -19.70
N VAL A 112 -3.56 10.64 -19.88
CA VAL A 112 -4.54 10.26 -18.87
C VAL A 112 -5.51 9.30 -19.51
N PHE A 113 -5.83 8.21 -18.83
CA PHE A 113 -6.86 7.27 -19.25
C PHE A 113 -7.51 6.63 -18.02
N ALA A 114 -8.75 6.23 -18.16
CA ALA A 114 -9.48 5.59 -17.06
C ALA A 114 -10.44 4.51 -17.57
N ARG A 115 -10.72 3.58 -16.67
CA ARG A 115 -11.79 2.60 -16.79
C ARG A 115 -12.95 3.04 -15.90
N THR A 116 -14.17 3.03 -16.41
CA THR A 116 -15.38 3.41 -15.68
C THR A 116 -16.37 2.25 -15.71
N GLY A 117 -16.86 1.87 -14.53
CA GLY A 117 -17.80 0.77 -14.40
C GLY A 117 -17.19 -0.61 -14.71
N THR A 118 -18.06 -1.61 -14.83
CA THR A 118 -17.70 -3.03 -15.05
C THR A 118 -17.66 -3.33 -16.54
N ALA A 119 -16.60 -4.02 -16.99
CA ALA A 119 -16.51 -4.55 -18.34
C ALA A 119 -17.47 -5.74 -18.52
N GLU A 120 -17.80 -6.08 -19.77
CA GLU A 120 -18.65 -7.23 -20.12
C GLU A 120 -18.10 -8.55 -19.55
N VAL A 121 -16.78 -8.78 -19.67
CA VAL A 121 -16.08 -9.84 -18.95
C VAL A 121 -15.42 -9.21 -17.73
N ALA A 122 -16.08 -9.32 -16.60
CA ALA A 122 -15.66 -8.66 -15.35
C ALA A 122 -14.51 -9.40 -14.68
N THR A 123 -13.30 -8.86 -14.81
CA THR A 123 -12.15 -9.24 -13.98
C THR A 123 -12.13 -8.46 -12.66
N ASP A 124 -12.80 -7.31 -12.62
CA ASP A 124 -12.93 -6.42 -11.48
C ASP A 124 -14.30 -5.73 -11.55
N VAL A 125 -15.16 -6.02 -10.59
CA VAL A 125 -16.55 -5.51 -10.56
C VAL A 125 -16.55 -4.14 -9.91
N MET A 126 -16.95 -3.13 -10.67
CA MET A 126 -16.95 -1.74 -10.23
C MET A 126 -18.28 -1.05 -10.57
N PRO A 127 -18.92 -0.34 -9.63
CA PRO A 127 -20.16 0.39 -9.90
C PRO A 127 -19.97 1.45 -11.01
N PRO A 128 -21.03 1.83 -11.72
CA PRO A 128 -20.94 2.76 -12.86
C PRO A 128 -20.50 4.19 -12.46
N ASN A 129 -20.64 4.57 -11.20
CA ASN A 129 -20.23 5.86 -10.66
C ASN A 129 -18.75 5.95 -10.28
N ILE A 130 -17.99 4.87 -10.41
CA ILE A 130 -16.57 4.80 -10.06
C ILE A 130 -15.72 4.70 -11.34
N SER A 131 -14.61 5.42 -11.35
CA SER A 131 -13.59 5.31 -12.39
C SER A 131 -12.21 5.12 -11.76
N ASP A 132 -11.46 4.14 -12.27
CA ASP A 132 -10.05 3.95 -11.96
C ASP A 132 -9.20 4.42 -13.15
N GLY A 133 -8.34 5.39 -12.91
CA GLY A 133 -7.52 6.01 -13.94
C GLY A 133 -6.04 6.03 -13.60
N TYR A 134 -5.27 6.34 -14.61
CA TYR A 134 -3.83 6.51 -14.52
C TYR A 134 -3.43 7.84 -15.18
N ILE A 135 -2.58 8.58 -14.48
CA ILE A 135 -1.99 9.83 -14.96
C ILE A 135 -0.51 9.55 -15.20
N MET A 136 -0.16 9.36 -16.46
CA MET A 136 1.22 9.14 -16.88
C MET A 136 1.94 10.49 -17.02
N LEU A 137 3.08 10.62 -16.36
CA LEU A 137 3.85 11.85 -16.37
C LEU A 137 4.96 11.81 -17.43
N LYS A 138 5.37 12.98 -17.86
CA LYS A 138 6.55 13.15 -18.72
C LYS A 138 7.83 13.01 -17.92
N PRO A 139 8.97 12.72 -18.56
CA PRO A 139 10.27 12.80 -17.89
C PRO A 139 10.47 14.17 -17.23
N ARG A 140 11.09 14.19 -16.06
CA ARG A 140 11.33 15.42 -15.27
C ARG A 140 11.99 16.56 -16.05
N SER A 141 12.83 16.22 -17.03
CA SER A 141 13.50 17.19 -17.90
C SER A 141 12.53 18.01 -18.77
N GLU A 142 11.32 17.51 -18.99
CA GLU A 142 10.28 18.16 -19.80
C GLU A 142 9.25 18.92 -18.96
N TRP A 143 9.41 18.93 -17.63
CA TRP A 143 8.50 19.66 -16.76
C TRP A 143 8.81 21.17 -16.79
N PRO A 144 7.80 22.04 -16.67
CA PRO A 144 8.01 23.48 -16.52
C PRO A 144 8.91 23.83 -15.34
N ASN A 145 8.79 23.07 -14.24
CA ASN A 145 9.66 23.15 -13.10
C ASN A 145 10.24 21.74 -12.76
N PRO A 146 11.44 21.39 -13.28
CA PRO A 146 12.04 20.07 -13.03
C PRO A 146 12.38 19.77 -11.58
N LYS A 147 12.41 20.82 -10.70
CA LYS A 147 12.69 20.68 -9.26
C LYS A 147 11.45 20.41 -8.42
N GLU A 148 10.27 20.57 -8.97
CA GLU A 148 9.01 20.32 -8.27
C GLU A 148 8.92 18.84 -7.81
N SER A 149 8.53 18.61 -6.58
CA SER A 149 8.33 17.25 -6.07
C SER A 149 7.04 16.63 -6.63
N LEU A 150 6.94 15.29 -6.60
CA LEU A 150 5.68 14.60 -6.97
C LEU A 150 4.54 14.97 -6.02
N ASP A 151 4.84 15.18 -4.74
CA ASP A 151 3.84 15.56 -3.73
C ASP A 151 3.31 16.98 -3.96
N GLU A 152 4.16 17.93 -4.36
CA GLU A 152 3.71 19.27 -4.74
C GLU A 152 2.83 19.24 -5.98
N LEU A 153 3.21 18.47 -7.01
CA LEU A 153 2.39 18.28 -8.20
C LEU A 153 1.03 17.63 -7.85
N ARG A 154 1.05 16.57 -7.02
CA ARG A 154 -0.16 15.92 -6.50
C ARG A 154 -1.06 16.92 -5.79
N GLY A 155 -0.51 17.74 -4.90
CA GLY A 155 -1.25 18.78 -4.18
C GLY A 155 -1.94 19.78 -5.09
N ARG A 156 -1.26 20.23 -6.15
CA ARG A 156 -1.86 21.10 -7.17
C ARG A 156 -3.00 20.41 -7.93
N MET A 157 -2.82 19.14 -8.30
CA MET A 157 -3.86 18.35 -8.99
C MET A 157 -5.08 18.12 -8.09
N VAL A 158 -4.87 17.74 -6.81
CA VAL A 158 -5.96 17.57 -5.84
C VAL A 158 -6.76 18.86 -5.69
N THR A 159 -6.07 19.98 -5.49
CA THR A 159 -6.74 21.30 -5.35
C THR A 159 -7.52 21.66 -6.61
N TYR A 160 -6.96 21.41 -7.79
CA TYR A 160 -7.64 21.67 -9.05
C TYR A 160 -8.86 20.78 -9.25
N LEU A 161 -8.74 19.47 -9.01
CA LEU A 161 -9.85 18.52 -9.15
C LEU A 161 -10.97 18.77 -8.18
N ALA A 162 -10.69 19.28 -6.98
CA ALA A 162 -11.70 19.70 -6.00
C ALA A 162 -12.63 20.82 -6.52
N THR A 163 -12.19 21.58 -7.54
CA THR A 163 -13.03 22.60 -8.20
C THR A 163 -14.03 22.03 -9.20
N ILE A 164 -13.90 20.75 -9.57
CA ILE A 164 -14.79 20.07 -10.52
C ILE A 164 -15.98 19.46 -9.78
N PRO A 165 -17.21 19.96 -9.96
CA PRO A 165 -18.37 19.47 -9.21
C PRO A 165 -18.65 17.99 -9.49
N GLY A 166 -19.10 17.27 -8.46
CA GLY A 166 -19.60 15.90 -8.57
C GLY A 166 -18.53 14.84 -8.72
N ASN A 167 -17.25 15.20 -8.55
CA ASN A 167 -16.12 14.28 -8.69
C ASN A 167 -15.22 14.31 -7.45
N ASN A 168 -15.19 13.24 -6.69
CA ASN A 168 -14.28 13.10 -5.57
C ASN A 168 -13.10 12.22 -6.00
N SER A 169 -11.91 12.79 -6.00
CA SER A 169 -10.70 12.17 -6.53
C SER A 169 -9.78 11.72 -5.41
N GLU A 170 -9.27 10.51 -5.51
CA GLU A 170 -8.31 9.90 -4.60
C GLU A 170 -7.07 9.50 -5.36
N PHE A 171 -5.91 9.99 -4.89
CA PHE A 171 -4.63 9.73 -5.53
C PHE A 171 -3.87 8.63 -4.79
N SER A 172 -3.26 7.77 -5.57
CA SER A 172 -2.29 6.75 -5.15
C SER A 172 -1.26 6.57 -6.25
N GLN A 173 -0.44 5.56 -6.15
CA GLN A 173 0.49 5.17 -7.19
C GLN A 173 0.11 3.81 -7.77
N PRO A 174 0.45 3.50 -9.04
CA PRO A 174 -0.03 2.30 -9.73
C PRO A 174 0.26 0.97 -9.04
N ILE A 175 1.50 0.76 -8.58
CA ILE A 175 1.91 -0.46 -7.88
C ILE A 175 1.35 -0.46 -6.44
N GLU A 176 1.43 0.67 -5.75
CA GLU A 176 0.88 0.85 -4.41
C GLU A 176 -0.61 0.52 -4.36
N LEU A 177 -1.38 1.02 -5.33
CA LEU A 177 -2.81 0.72 -5.46
C LEU A 177 -3.06 -0.79 -5.56
N ARG A 178 -2.35 -1.47 -6.46
CA ARG A 178 -2.49 -2.92 -6.66
C ARG A 178 -2.00 -3.73 -5.48
N PHE A 179 -0.91 -3.31 -4.87
CA PHE A 179 -0.36 -3.94 -3.68
C PHE A 179 -1.36 -3.89 -2.51
N ASN A 180 -1.92 -2.71 -2.23
CA ASN A 180 -2.91 -2.53 -1.17
C ASN A 180 -4.18 -3.33 -1.43
N GLU A 181 -4.67 -3.33 -2.68
CA GLU A 181 -5.86 -4.06 -3.08
C GLU A 181 -5.70 -5.58 -2.92
N LEU A 182 -4.58 -6.15 -3.39
CA LEU A 182 -4.33 -7.59 -3.37
C LEU A 182 -4.01 -8.13 -1.97
N ILE A 183 -3.29 -7.37 -1.15
CA ILE A 183 -2.81 -7.87 0.15
C ILE A 183 -3.79 -7.50 1.27
N SER A 184 -4.34 -6.29 1.23
CA SER A 184 -5.15 -5.75 2.32
C SER A 184 -6.64 -5.76 2.03
N GLY A 185 -7.05 -6.00 0.78
CA GLY A 185 -8.43 -5.94 0.32
C GLY A 185 -9.08 -4.57 0.45
N VAL A 186 -8.27 -3.53 0.75
CA VAL A 186 -8.69 -2.13 0.92
C VAL A 186 -7.62 -1.24 0.31
N ARG A 187 -8.03 -0.24 -0.47
CA ARG A 187 -7.11 0.63 -1.22
C ARG A 187 -6.43 1.72 -0.38
N SER A 188 -7.02 2.08 0.76
CA SER A 188 -6.55 3.14 1.66
C SER A 188 -5.60 2.59 2.75
N ASP A 189 -4.91 3.49 3.44
CA ASP A 189 -3.96 3.13 4.50
C ASP A 189 -4.61 2.35 5.64
N VAL A 190 -5.82 2.75 6.03
CA VAL A 190 -6.60 2.10 7.09
C VAL A 190 -8.00 1.80 6.59
N GLY A 191 -8.44 0.57 6.79
CA GLY A 191 -9.80 0.12 6.61
C GLY A 191 -10.40 -0.39 7.93
N VAL A 192 -11.52 0.18 8.35
CA VAL A 192 -12.32 -0.35 9.45
C VAL A 192 -13.47 -1.13 8.84
N LYS A 193 -13.38 -2.45 8.89
CA LYS A 193 -14.34 -3.40 8.33
C LYS A 193 -15.40 -3.71 9.37
N ILE A 194 -16.65 -3.43 9.07
CA ILE A 194 -17.80 -3.70 9.95
C ILE A 194 -18.58 -4.87 9.35
N PHE A 195 -18.72 -5.94 10.10
CA PHE A 195 -19.40 -7.16 9.69
C PHE A 195 -20.76 -7.30 10.33
N GLY A 196 -21.72 -7.89 9.60
CA GLY A 196 -23.07 -8.16 10.07
C GLY A 196 -23.99 -8.63 8.96
N ASP A 197 -25.25 -8.91 9.28
CA ASP A 197 -26.17 -9.50 8.31
C ASP A 197 -27.10 -8.46 7.63
N ASP A 198 -27.46 -7.35 8.30
CA ASP A 198 -28.33 -6.31 7.73
C ASP A 198 -27.53 -5.15 7.18
N MET A 199 -27.69 -4.84 5.88
CA MET A 199 -26.98 -3.76 5.20
C MET A 199 -27.35 -2.37 5.71
N ASN A 200 -28.60 -2.15 6.15
CA ASN A 200 -29.03 -0.85 6.67
C ASN A 200 -28.36 -0.55 8.02
N VAL A 201 -28.26 -1.58 8.87
CA VAL A 201 -27.54 -1.47 10.14
C VAL A 201 -26.06 -1.24 9.87
N LEU A 202 -25.45 -2.02 8.96
CA LEU A 202 -24.04 -1.85 8.58
C LEU A 202 -23.74 -0.42 8.09
N ASN A 203 -24.56 0.15 7.23
CA ASN A 203 -24.41 1.52 6.72
C ASN A 203 -24.57 2.57 7.82
N THR A 204 -25.53 2.36 8.72
CA THR A 204 -25.76 3.27 9.85
C THR A 204 -24.55 3.28 10.79
N GLU A 205 -24.05 2.11 11.15
CA GLU A 205 -22.89 1.96 12.02
C GLU A 205 -21.61 2.47 11.34
N ALA A 206 -21.41 2.18 10.05
CA ALA A 206 -20.29 2.72 9.28
C ALA A 206 -20.30 4.25 9.24
N THR A 207 -21.47 4.87 9.10
CA THR A 207 -21.61 6.34 9.13
C THR A 207 -21.28 6.91 10.51
N LYS A 208 -21.64 6.24 11.60
CA LYS A 208 -21.26 6.67 12.95
C LYS A 208 -19.75 6.53 13.18
N ILE A 209 -19.17 5.40 12.79
CA ILE A 209 -17.75 5.13 12.89
C ILE A 209 -16.93 6.10 12.05
N SER A 210 -17.38 6.44 10.85
CA SER A 210 -16.70 7.44 10.02
C SER A 210 -16.58 8.81 10.70
N LYS A 211 -17.63 9.24 11.41
CA LYS A 211 -17.61 10.50 12.19
C LYS A 211 -16.62 10.44 13.36
N ILE A 212 -16.48 9.29 14.00
CA ILE A 212 -15.48 9.10 15.07
C ILE A 212 -14.07 9.21 14.48
N ILE A 213 -13.82 8.53 13.36
CA ILE A 213 -12.50 8.54 12.71
C ILE A 213 -12.13 9.93 12.21
N GLN A 214 -13.08 10.71 11.67
CA GLN A 214 -12.86 12.08 11.22
C GLN A 214 -12.36 13.03 12.32
N GLN A 215 -12.65 12.74 13.59
CA GLN A 215 -12.21 13.55 14.73
C GLN A 215 -10.78 13.20 15.20
N ILE A 216 -10.19 12.11 14.70
CA ILE A 216 -8.86 11.68 15.07
C ILE A 216 -7.83 12.49 14.27
N SER A 217 -6.87 13.09 14.97
CA SER A 217 -5.80 13.85 14.32
C SER A 217 -5.01 12.98 13.34
N GLY A 218 -4.78 13.49 12.14
CA GLY A 218 -4.09 12.77 11.06
C GLY A 218 -5.02 11.97 10.16
N SER A 219 -6.35 11.95 10.40
CA SER A 219 -7.29 11.35 9.47
C SER A 219 -7.45 12.23 8.22
N SER A 220 -7.37 11.64 7.05
CA SER A 220 -7.57 12.28 5.76
C SER A 220 -8.49 11.44 4.90
N ALA A 221 -9.34 12.09 4.09
CA ALA A 221 -10.24 11.44 3.13
C ALA A 221 -11.07 10.29 3.70
N VAL A 222 -11.68 10.47 4.90
CA VAL A 222 -12.54 9.45 5.51
C VAL A 222 -13.76 9.20 4.65
N LYS A 223 -13.98 7.95 4.25
CA LYS A 223 -15.08 7.53 3.38
C LYS A 223 -15.76 6.27 3.90
N VAL A 224 -17.05 6.18 3.66
CA VAL A 224 -17.84 4.96 3.84
C VAL A 224 -18.03 4.31 2.46
N GLU A 225 -17.90 3.02 2.38
CA GLU A 225 -18.18 2.24 1.17
C GLU A 225 -19.60 2.51 0.67
N GLN A 226 -19.73 2.85 -0.60
CA GLN A 226 -21.01 3.20 -1.22
C GLN A 226 -21.79 1.91 -1.56
N THR A 227 -22.69 1.49 -0.70
CA THR A 227 -23.44 0.25 -0.83
C THR A 227 -24.87 0.44 -1.32
N SER A 228 -25.40 1.66 -1.29
CA SER A 228 -26.78 2.02 -1.69
C SER A 228 -26.81 3.29 -2.55
N GLY A 229 -27.96 3.64 -3.07
CA GLY A 229 -28.16 4.88 -3.84
C GLY A 229 -28.14 4.70 -5.35
N LEU A 230 -28.04 3.44 -5.86
CA LEU A 230 -28.12 3.19 -7.30
C LEU A 230 -29.58 3.29 -7.77
N PRO A 231 -29.92 4.22 -8.71
CA PRO A 231 -31.25 4.26 -9.26
C PRO A 231 -31.47 3.05 -10.19
N LEU A 232 -32.47 2.26 -9.87
CA LEU A 232 -32.87 1.10 -10.64
C LEU A 232 -34.24 1.34 -11.29
N LEU A 233 -34.35 1.03 -12.57
CA LEU A 233 -35.63 0.92 -13.24
C LEU A 233 -36.31 -0.37 -12.79
N ASN A 234 -37.39 -0.24 -12.01
CA ASN A 234 -38.19 -1.36 -11.52
C ASN A 234 -39.44 -1.53 -12.37
N VAL A 235 -39.69 -2.73 -12.83
CA VAL A 235 -40.92 -3.10 -13.56
C VAL A 235 -41.60 -4.19 -12.77
N GLU A 236 -42.65 -3.83 -12.05
CA GLU A 236 -43.42 -4.72 -11.22
C GLU A 236 -44.68 -5.19 -11.98
N VAL A 237 -44.68 -6.46 -12.41
CA VAL A 237 -45.75 -7.02 -13.21
C VAL A 237 -46.93 -7.39 -12.31
N ASN A 238 -48.12 -6.86 -12.63
CA ASN A 238 -49.37 -7.31 -12.03
C ASN A 238 -49.83 -8.64 -12.64
N LYS A 239 -49.56 -9.71 -11.90
CA LYS A 239 -49.84 -11.09 -12.36
C LYS A 239 -51.30 -11.36 -12.71
N THR A 240 -52.21 -10.70 -11.96
CA THR A 240 -53.66 -10.85 -12.18
C THR A 240 -54.10 -10.21 -13.49
N LEU A 241 -53.66 -8.95 -13.72
CA LEU A 241 -53.97 -8.26 -14.98
C LEU A 241 -53.30 -8.94 -16.18
N ALA A 242 -52.05 -9.33 -16.04
CA ALA A 242 -51.34 -10.07 -17.11
C ALA A 242 -52.10 -11.35 -17.51
N ALA A 243 -52.58 -12.14 -16.54
CA ALA A 243 -53.37 -13.34 -16.80
C ALA A 243 -54.72 -13.05 -17.47
N GLN A 244 -55.40 -11.94 -17.13
CA GLN A 244 -56.65 -11.56 -17.80
C GLN A 244 -56.47 -11.24 -19.29
N TYR A 245 -55.30 -10.70 -19.67
CA TYR A 245 -54.91 -10.47 -21.07
C TYR A 245 -54.27 -11.71 -21.75
N GLY A 246 -54.15 -12.85 -21.05
CA GLY A 246 -53.54 -14.05 -21.57
C GLY A 246 -52.01 -13.96 -21.69
N LEU A 247 -51.38 -13.01 -20.98
CA LEU A 247 -49.93 -12.79 -21.00
C LEU A 247 -49.24 -13.56 -19.88
N SER A 248 -48.14 -14.18 -20.21
CA SER A 248 -47.25 -14.74 -19.18
C SER A 248 -46.32 -13.63 -18.58
N VAL A 249 -46.02 -13.75 -17.31
CA VAL A 249 -45.03 -12.84 -16.68
C VAL A 249 -43.70 -12.91 -17.43
N ARG A 250 -43.31 -14.08 -17.91
CA ARG A 250 -42.07 -14.29 -18.66
C ARG A 250 -42.05 -13.50 -19.97
N SER A 251 -43.12 -13.51 -20.74
CA SER A 251 -43.17 -12.76 -22.02
C SER A 251 -43.02 -11.26 -21.80
N ILE A 252 -43.59 -10.74 -20.70
CA ILE A 252 -43.42 -9.32 -20.30
C ILE A 252 -41.97 -9.04 -19.89
N GLN A 253 -41.38 -9.94 -19.10
CA GLN A 253 -39.99 -9.80 -18.67
C GLN A 253 -39.00 -9.89 -19.85
N ASP A 254 -39.22 -10.82 -20.80
CA ASP A 254 -38.41 -10.98 -22.00
C ASP A 254 -38.49 -9.72 -22.88
N LEU A 255 -39.69 -9.13 -23.03
CA LEU A 255 -39.86 -7.85 -23.72
C LEU A 255 -39.07 -6.74 -23.10
N VAL A 256 -39.18 -6.58 -21.77
CA VAL A 256 -38.45 -5.53 -21.02
C VAL A 256 -36.93 -5.74 -21.10
N ALA A 257 -36.48 -7.00 -20.92
CA ALA A 257 -35.06 -7.34 -20.98
C ALA A 257 -34.47 -7.05 -22.38
N THR A 258 -35.19 -7.42 -23.44
CA THR A 258 -34.78 -7.14 -24.82
C THR A 258 -34.76 -5.63 -25.10
N SER A 259 -35.81 -4.94 -24.68
CA SER A 259 -35.98 -3.50 -24.96
C SER A 259 -34.93 -2.65 -24.25
N ILE A 260 -34.59 -2.96 -23.01
CA ILE A 260 -33.65 -2.17 -22.19
C ILE A 260 -32.24 -2.71 -22.25
N GLY A 261 -32.04 -4.00 -21.90
CA GLY A 261 -30.74 -4.66 -21.84
C GLY A 261 -30.17 -5.01 -23.20
N GLY A 262 -31.06 -5.33 -24.11
CA GLY A 262 -30.71 -5.85 -25.42
C GLY A 262 -30.65 -7.38 -25.46
N GLN A 263 -30.93 -7.92 -26.64
CA GLN A 263 -30.84 -9.35 -26.94
C GLN A 263 -29.84 -9.59 -28.06
N SER A 264 -28.83 -10.41 -27.84
CA SER A 264 -27.94 -10.87 -28.89
C SER A 264 -28.73 -11.82 -29.81
N VAL A 265 -28.82 -11.47 -31.09
CA VAL A 265 -29.52 -12.25 -32.12
C VAL A 265 -28.56 -12.94 -33.09
N GLY A 266 -27.27 -12.75 -32.92
CA GLY A 266 -26.20 -13.36 -33.73
C GLY A 266 -24.86 -12.71 -33.50
N GLU A 267 -23.86 -13.19 -34.22
CA GLU A 267 -22.48 -12.63 -34.18
C GLU A 267 -22.08 -12.22 -35.61
N ILE A 268 -21.37 -11.11 -35.70
CA ILE A 268 -20.69 -10.65 -36.91
C ILE A 268 -19.20 -11.01 -36.77
N LEU A 269 -18.70 -11.77 -37.76
CA LEU A 269 -17.31 -12.20 -37.83
C LEU A 269 -16.49 -11.27 -38.74
N GLU A 270 -15.48 -10.61 -38.22
CA GLU A 270 -14.53 -9.83 -39.00
C GLU A 270 -13.10 -10.39 -38.78
N GLY A 271 -12.69 -11.28 -39.64
CA GLY A 271 -11.43 -12.00 -39.50
C GLY A 271 -11.45 -12.91 -38.26
N ASP A 272 -10.60 -12.62 -37.27
CA ASP A 272 -10.50 -13.31 -36.00
C ASP A 272 -11.35 -12.68 -34.88
N ARG A 273 -12.03 -11.58 -35.16
CA ARG A 273 -12.88 -10.85 -34.22
C ARG A 273 -14.32 -11.26 -34.33
N ARG A 274 -14.99 -11.33 -33.20
CA ARG A 274 -16.42 -11.58 -33.07
C ARG A 274 -17.09 -10.39 -32.42
N PHE A 275 -18.19 -9.92 -33.02
CA PHE A 275 -19.01 -8.84 -32.50
C PHE A 275 -20.45 -9.31 -32.36
N ASP A 276 -21.00 -9.14 -31.16
CA ASP A 276 -22.42 -9.47 -30.93
C ASP A 276 -23.33 -8.54 -31.71
N PHE A 277 -24.30 -9.11 -32.40
CA PHE A 277 -25.39 -8.39 -33.04
C PHE A 277 -26.54 -8.23 -32.07
N VAL A 278 -26.66 -7.07 -31.41
CA VAL A 278 -27.61 -6.83 -30.31
C VAL A 278 -28.75 -5.93 -30.78
N ILE A 279 -29.98 -6.35 -30.50
CA ILE A 279 -31.20 -5.54 -30.71
C ILE A 279 -31.65 -4.97 -29.35
N ARG A 280 -31.83 -3.64 -29.28
CA ARG A 280 -32.36 -2.93 -28.12
C ARG A 280 -32.98 -1.60 -28.55
N LEU A 281 -33.74 -0.94 -27.64
CA LEU A 281 -34.22 0.40 -27.85
C LEU A 281 -33.10 1.43 -27.88
N GLY A 282 -33.31 2.50 -28.63
CA GLY A 282 -32.42 3.67 -28.60
C GLY A 282 -32.33 4.29 -27.19
N GLU A 283 -31.24 5.04 -26.93
CA GLU A 283 -31.03 5.61 -25.59
C GLU A 283 -32.14 6.55 -25.15
N GLN A 284 -32.66 7.35 -26.05
CA GLN A 284 -33.76 8.27 -25.79
C GLN A 284 -35.07 7.58 -25.42
N ASP A 285 -35.25 6.31 -25.85
CA ASP A 285 -36.49 5.54 -25.65
C ASP A 285 -36.42 4.61 -24.44
N ARG A 286 -35.33 4.69 -23.65
CA ARG A 286 -35.13 3.89 -22.41
C ARG A 286 -35.48 4.64 -21.13
N SER A 287 -36.21 5.74 -21.21
CA SER A 287 -36.74 6.47 -20.03
C SER A 287 -37.90 5.71 -19.37
N VAL A 288 -38.17 5.99 -18.08
CA VAL A 288 -39.33 5.43 -17.36
C VAL A 288 -40.63 5.64 -18.14
N ALA A 289 -40.82 6.85 -18.69
CA ALA A 289 -42.01 7.20 -19.47
C ALA A 289 -42.10 6.36 -20.77
N SER A 290 -41.02 6.24 -21.50
CA SER A 290 -40.99 5.49 -22.78
C SER A 290 -41.20 3.97 -22.55
N VAL A 291 -40.56 3.43 -21.49
CA VAL A 291 -40.70 2.02 -21.13
C VAL A 291 -42.14 1.69 -20.68
N SER A 292 -42.80 2.59 -19.95
CA SER A 292 -44.21 2.44 -19.56
C SER A 292 -45.18 2.32 -20.78
N GLN A 293 -44.79 2.93 -21.91
CA GLN A 293 -45.59 2.95 -23.15
C GLN A 293 -45.18 1.86 -24.12
N LEU A 294 -44.35 0.88 -23.74
CA LEU A 294 -43.98 -0.23 -24.60
C LEU A 294 -45.23 -1.04 -25.01
N PRO A 295 -45.48 -1.28 -26.31
CA PRO A 295 -46.59 -2.08 -26.76
C PRO A 295 -46.32 -3.58 -26.54
N ILE A 296 -47.24 -4.25 -25.90
CA ILE A 296 -47.24 -5.72 -25.72
C ILE A 296 -48.24 -6.33 -26.67
N GLN A 297 -47.81 -7.25 -27.50
CA GLN A 297 -48.68 -8.00 -28.38
C GLN A 297 -49.54 -9.04 -27.60
N LEU A 298 -50.84 -9.02 -27.80
CA LEU A 298 -51.74 -9.97 -27.19
C LEU A 298 -51.82 -11.27 -27.99
N PRO A 299 -52.00 -12.48 -27.38
CA PRO A 299 -52.14 -13.74 -28.09
C PRO A 299 -53.32 -13.79 -29.03
N ASN A 300 -54.39 -13.04 -28.74
CA ASN A 300 -55.63 -13.00 -29.53
C ASN A 300 -55.66 -11.87 -30.57
N GLY A 301 -54.53 -11.21 -30.81
CA GLY A 301 -54.42 -10.06 -31.69
C GLY A 301 -54.67 -8.74 -30.96
N GLY A 302 -54.09 -7.65 -31.49
CA GLY A 302 -54.07 -6.34 -30.84
C GLY A 302 -52.85 -6.14 -29.91
N SER A 303 -52.74 -4.96 -29.31
CA SER A 303 -51.67 -4.63 -28.37
C SER A 303 -52.20 -3.77 -27.23
N ILE A 304 -51.56 -3.87 -26.09
CA ILE A 304 -51.78 -3.03 -24.89
C ILE A 304 -50.45 -2.38 -24.48
N LEU A 305 -50.51 -1.39 -23.62
CA LEU A 305 -49.27 -0.80 -23.08
C LEU A 305 -48.74 -1.60 -21.89
N LEU A 306 -47.42 -1.54 -21.68
CA LEU A 306 -46.82 -2.18 -20.51
C LEU A 306 -47.40 -1.62 -19.21
N SER A 307 -47.76 -0.32 -19.16
CA SER A 307 -48.42 0.35 -18.03
C SER A 307 -49.77 -0.29 -17.66
N ASP A 308 -50.44 -0.98 -18.58
CA ASP A 308 -51.74 -1.60 -18.30
C ASP A 308 -51.59 -2.91 -17.46
N VAL A 309 -50.39 -3.52 -17.48
CA VAL A 309 -50.12 -4.80 -16.79
C VAL A 309 -48.90 -4.73 -15.84
N ALA A 310 -48.18 -3.61 -15.80
CA ALA A 310 -47.06 -3.47 -14.94
C ALA A 310 -46.88 -2.00 -14.45
N GLN A 311 -46.37 -1.84 -13.26
CA GLN A 311 -45.93 -0.55 -12.72
C GLN A 311 -44.44 -0.34 -13.03
N VAL A 312 -44.13 0.76 -13.73
CA VAL A 312 -42.76 1.14 -14.04
C VAL A 312 -42.37 2.31 -13.14
N SER A 313 -41.32 2.16 -12.35
CA SER A 313 -40.86 3.16 -11.40
C SER A 313 -39.36 3.16 -11.25
N THR A 314 -38.81 4.27 -10.75
CA THR A 314 -37.43 4.30 -10.32
C THR A 314 -37.38 4.06 -8.81
N ILE A 315 -36.61 3.08 -8.39
CA ILE A 315 -36.36 2.77 -6.97
C ILE A 315 -34.88 2.96 -6.65
N GLU A 316 -34.58 3.24 -5.40
CA GLU A 316 -33.23 3.23 -4.90
C GLU A 316 -32.81 1.79 -4.58
N GLY A 317 -31.80 1.33 -5.27
CA GLY A 317 -31.28 -0.03 -5.14
C GLY A 317 -29.94 -0.14 -4.44
N ILE A 318 -29.52 -1.36 -4.23
CA ILE A 318 -28.21 -1.68 -3.68
C ILE A 318 -27.16 -1.49 -4.79
N ASN A 319 -26.16 -0.66 -4.52
CA ASN A 319 -25.04 -0.42 -5.44
C ASN A 319 -24.07 -1.60 -5.47
N GLN A 320 -23.65 -2.07 -4.28
CA GLN A 320 -22.84 -3.27 -4.13
C GLN A 320 -23.04 -3.91 -2.75
N VAL A 321 -22.74 -5.20 -2.66
CA VAL A 321 -22.68 -5.95 -1.40
C VAL A 321 -21.34 -6.65 -1.30
N SER A 322 -20.47 -6.10 -0.47
CA SER A 322 -19.15 -6.66 -0.21
C SER A 322 -19.21 -7.79 0.83
N ARG A 323 -18.49 -8.86 0.56
CA ARG A 323 -18.36 -10.02 1.45
C ARG A 323 -16.89 -10.39 1.66
N GLU A 324 -16.60 -10.83 2.86
CA GLU A 324 -15.31 -11.42 3.21
C GLU A 324 -15.55 -12.67 4.05
N ASN A 325 -14.95 -13.80 3.65
CA ASN A 325 -15.20 -15.10 4.27
C ASN A 325 -16.70 -15.47 4.34
N GLY A 326 -17.49 -15.10 3.31
CA GLY A 326 -18.92 -15.34 3.25
C GLY A 326 -19.81 -14.40 4.07
N LYS A 327 -19.23 -13.54 4.92
CA LYS A 327 -19.95 -12.55 5.73
C LYS A 327 -20.04 -11.21 5.01
N ARG A 328 -21.20 -10.55 5.12
CA ARG A 328 -21.39 -9.19 4.59
C ARG A 328 -20.57 -8.21 5.41
N ARG A 329 -19.98 -7.23 4.75
CA ARG A 329 -19.25 -6.15 5.38
C ARG A 329 -19.49 -4.79 4.71
N VAL A 330 -19.26 -3.73 5.47
CA VAL A 330 -19.09 -2.37 4.96
C VAL A 330 -17.77 -1.85 5.52
N VAL A 331 -17.01 -1.15 4.68
CA VAL A 331 -15.70 -0.61 5.09
C VAL A 331 -15.76 0.91 5.22
N VAL A 332 -15.18 1.40 6.31
CA VAL A 332 -14.83 2.81 6.48
C VAL A 332 -13.33 2.93 6.20
N THR A 333 -12.98 3.69 5.18
CA THR A 333 -11.59 3.89 4.76
C THR A 333 -11.08 5.26 5.15
N THR A 334 -9.80 5.37 5.45
CA THR A 334 -9.11 6.65 5.68
C THR A 334 -7.64 6.54 5.30
N ASN A 335 -7.06 7.65 4.83
CA ASN A 335 -5.63 7.80 4.69
C ASN A 335 -5.07 8.55 5.91
N VAL A 336 -3.77 8.40 6.14
CA VAL A 336 -3.08 8.99 7.28
C VAL A 336 -2.11 10.06 6.79
N GLU A 337 -2.26 11.28 7.28
CA GLU A 337 -1.39 12.41 6.93
C GLU A 337 -0.78 13.06 8.18
N GLY A 338 0.49 13.44 8.07
CA GLY A 338 1.21 14.17 9.11
C GLY A 338 1.57 13.36 10.36
N ARG A 339 1.35 12.03 10.36
CA ARG A 339 1.77 11.12 11.45
C ARG A 339 1.94 9.68 10.95
N ASP A 340 2.54 8.83 11.75
CA ASP A 340 2.74 7.43 11.42
C ASP A 340 1.46 6.59 11.55
N LEU A 341 1.37 5.55 10.72
CA LEU A 341 0.23 4.65 10.64
C LEU A 341 -0.04 3.90 11.97
N GLY A 342 1.01 3.46 12.66
CA GLY A 342 0.87 2.67 13.88
C GLY A 342 0.23 3.44 15.02
N SER A 343 0.66 4.70 15.27
CA SER A 343 0.07 5.57 16.29
C SER A 343 -1.36 5.97 15.95
N PHE A 344 -1.64 6.26 14.67
CA PHE A 344 -3.00 6.59 14.23
C PHE A 344 -3.98 5.45 14.49
N VAL A 345 -3.64 4.21 14.10
CA VAL A 345 -4.53 3.07 14.31
C VAL A 345 -4.70 2.74 15.79
N SER A 346 -3.66 2.93 16.62
CA SER A 346 -3.79 2.80 18.07
C SER A 346 -4.87 3.73 18.65
N ASP A 347 -4.93 4.99 18.16
CA ASP A 347 -5.95 5.94 18.55
C ASP A 347 -7.34 5.50 18.05
N VAL A 348 -7.44 5.06 16.79
CA VAL A 348 -8.69 4.50 16.23
C VAL A 348 -9.18 3.34 17.07
N GLN A 349 -8.32 2.38 17.40
CA GLN A 349 -8.67 1.24 18.23
C GLN A 349 -9.13 1.66 19.62
N THR A 350 -8.48 2.65 20.23
CA THR A 350 -8.83 3.15 21.56
C THR A 350 -10.20 3.80 21.56
N GLN A 351 -10.51 4.62 20.56
CA GLN A 351 -11.82 5.27 20.42
C GLN A 351 -12.93 4.24 20.12
N LEU A 352 -12.65 3.27 19.24
CA LEU A 352 -13.66 2.28 18.86
C LEU A 352 -13.87 1.19 19.91
N LYS A 353 -12.93 0.96 20.85
CA LYS A 353 -13.18 0.09 22.02
C LYS A 353 -14.26 0.61 22.93
N ALA A 354 -14.44 1.93 23.01
CA ALA A 354 -15.51 2.56 23.78
C ALA A 354 -16.87 2.52 23.07
N TYR A 355 -16.88 2.18 21.77
CA TYR A 355 -18.06 2.13 20.95
C TYR A 355 -18.72 0.75 20.98
N THR A 356 -19.99 0.68 21.34
CA THR A 356 -20.74 -0.58 21.42
C THR A 356 -21.55 -0.80 20.15
N LEU A 357 -21.21 -1.84 19.41
CA LEU A 357 -22.00 -2.27 18.26
C LEU A 357 -23.24 -3.06 18.68
N PRO A 358 -24.28 -3.12 17.84
CA PRO A 358 -25.41 -4.02 18.02
C PRO A 358 -24.97 -5.50 18.11
N SER A 359 -25.78 -6.32 18.79
CA SER A 359 -25.49 -7.77 18.89
C SER A 359 -25.40 -8.42 17.50
N GLY A 360 -24.39 -9.24 17.29
CA GLY A 360 -24.13 -9.93 16.00
C GLY A 360 -23.29 -9.12 15.01
N TYR A 361 -22.85 -7.91 15.39
CA TYR A 361 -21.95 -7.09 14.58
C TYR A 361 -20.57 -6.98 15.25
N TRP A 362 -19.51 -6.93 14.44
CA TRP A 362 -18.13 -6.78 14.95
C TRP A 362 -17.28 -5.95 13.99
N ILE A 363 -16.14 -5.49 14.48
CA ILE A 363 -15.15 -4.71 13.72
C ILE A 363 -13.88 -5.54 13.54
N GLU A 364 -13.32 -5.48 12.33
CA GLU A 364 -11.96 -5.89 12.03
C GLU A 364 -11.21 -4.73 11.36
N TYR A 365 -9.90 -4.73 11.51
CA TYR A 365 -9.05 -3.69 10.95
C TYR A 365 -8.30 -4.26 9.75
N GLY A 366 -8.33 -3.55 8.64
CA GLY A 366 -7.66 -3.91 7.39
C GLY A 366 -6.80 -2.75 6.86
N GLY A 367 -6.38 -2.88 5.61
CA GLY A 367 -5.48 -1.93 4.98
C GLY A 367 -4.01 -2.22 5.29
N GLN A 368 -3.14 -1.24 5.06
CA GLN A 368 -1.70 -1.38 5.34
C GLN A 368 -1.41 -1.74 6.80
N PHE A 369 -2.31 -1.37 7.72
CA PHE A 369 -2.19 -1.71 9.13
C PHE A 369 -2.20 -3.22 9.40
N GLU A 370 -3.05 -3.99 8.72
CA GLU A 370 -3.09 -5.46 8.87
C GLU A 370 -1.73 -6.08 8.52
N ASN A 371 -1.12 -5.55 7.46
CA ASN A 371 0.21 -5.96 7.04
C ASN A 371 1.28 -5.53 8.04
N LEU A 372 1.18 -4.31 8.59
CA LEU A 372 2.08 -3.83 9.63
C LEU A 372 2.00 -4.69 10.90
N ALA A 373 0.79 -5.03 11.35
CA ALA A 373 0.58 -5.87 12.52
C ALA A 373 1.16 -7.29 12.31
N SER A 374 0.89 -7.90 11.16
CA SER A 374 1.43 -9.20 10.77
C SER A 374 2.95 -9.18 10.64
N ALA A 375 3.51 -8.15 10.01
CA ALA A 375 4.96 -7.97 9.88
C ALA A 375 5.62 -7.79 11.24
N LYS A 376 5.05 -6.97 12.12
CA LYS A 376 5.54 -6.77 13.49
C LYS A 376 5.56 -8.07 14.29
N ALA A 377 4.49 -8.86 14.22
CA ALA A 377 4.43 -10.17 14.88
C ALA A 377 5.51 -11.13 14.36
N ARG A 378 5.73 -11.19 13.06
CA ARG A 378 6.80 -12.00 12.45
C ARG A 378 8.19 -11.51 12.84
N MET A 379 8.44 -10.19 12.85
CA MET A 379 9.72 -9.60 13.26
C MET A 379 10.07 -9.86 14.71
N GLN A 380 9.09 -9.90 15.61
CA GLN A 380 9.29 -10.26 17.02
C GLN A 380 9.85 -11.69 17.21
N ILE A 381 9.66 -12.57 16.23
CA ILE A 381 10.22 -13.93 16.22
C ILE A 381 11.52 -13.97 15.44
N VAL A 382 11.55 -13.38 14.24
CA VAL A 382 12.69 -13.48 13.31
C VAL A 382 13.93 -12.76 13.84
N ILE A 383 13.78 -11.56 14.43
CA ILE A 383 14.93 -10.80 14.94
C ILE A 383 15.63 -11.54 16.09
N PRO A 384 14.94 -11.97 17.16
CA PRO A 384 15.60 -12.77 18.22
C PRO A 384 16.23 -14.06 17.71
N LEU A 385 15.52 -14.78 16.81
CA LEU A 385 16.04 -16.01 16.21
C LEU A 385 17.34 -15.78 15.43
N ALA A 386 17.38 -14.71 14.62
CA ALA A 386 18.59 -14.32 13.87
C ALA A 386 19.75 -13.98 14.82
N LEU A 387 19.48 -13.19 15.88
CA LEU A 387 20.50 -12.81 16.87
C LEU A 387 21.01 -14.01 17.65
N ILE A 388 20.12 -14.93 18.06
CA ILE A 388 20.49 -16.18 18.73
C ILE A 388 21.36 -17.04 17.80
N THR A 389 20.99 -17.17 16.52
CA THR A 389 21.76 -17.93 15.52
C THR A 389 23.16 -17.32 15.36
N ILE A 390 23.27 -16.00 15.24
CA ILE A 390 24.55 -15.29 15.18
C ILE A 390 25.39 -15.57 16.43
N PHE A 391 24.78 -15.53 17.62
CA PHE A 391 25.48 -15.81 18.88
C PHE A 391 25.97 -17.26 18.96
N ILE A 392 25.16 -18.24 18.55
CA ILE A 392 25.53 -19.66 18.48
C ILE A 392 26.72 -19.85 17.53
N LEU A 393 26.71 -19.22 16.35
CA LEU A 393 27.82 -19.28 15.41
C LEU A 393 29.11 -18.68 15.99
N LEU A 394 29.03 -17.57 16.72
CA LEU A 394 30.17 -17.01 17.44
C LEU A 394 30.71 -17.95 18.51
N MET A 395 29.79 -18.60 19.25
CA MET A 395 30.18 -19.63 20.24
C MET A 395 30.89 -20.81 19.59
N ALA A 396 30.46 -21.26 18.41
CA ALA A 396 31.09 -22.32 17.65
C ALA A 396 32.51 -21.95 17.19
N VAL A 397 32.74 -20.66 16.88
CA VAL A 397 34.07 -20.17 16.43
C VAL A 397 35.01 -19.93 17.60
N PHE A 398 34.57 -19.25 18.66
CA PHE A 398 35.46 -18.87 19.76
C PHE A 398 35.57 -19.91 20.86
N HIS A 399 34.62 -20.82 20.98
CA HIS A 399 34.51 -21.80 22.06
C HIS A 399 34.54 -21.16 23.47
N ASN A 400 34.22 -19.87 23.56
CA ASN A 400 34.29 -19.07 24.78
C ASN A 400 33.17 -18.03 24.82
N VAL A 401 32.31 -18.10 25.85
CA VAL A 401 31.17 -17.20 26.05
C VAL A 401 31.61 -15.72 26.14
N LYS A 402 32.69 -15.42 26.86
CA LYS A 402 33.14 -14.04 27.08
C LYS A 402 33.58 -13.38 25.78
N GLU A 403 34.30 -14.11 24.94
CA GLU A 403 34.77 -13.62 23.65
C GLU A 403 33.60 -13.45 22.65
N SER A 404 32.70 -14.42 22.60
CA SER A 404 31.50 -14.36 21.79
C SER A 404 30.60 -13.18 22.20
N LEU A 405 30.43 -12.97 23.50
CA LEU A 405 29.65 -11.84 24.01
C LEU A 405 30.34 -10.49 23.68
N LEU A 406 31.66 -10.42 23.78
CA LEU A 406 32.43 -9.22 23.42
C LEU A 406 32.18 -8.82 21.97
N VAL A 407 32.27 -9.76 21.03
CA VAL A 407 32.00 -9.49 19.61
C VAL A 407 30.52 -9.14 19.40
N PHE A 408 29.63 -9.84 20.08
CA PHE A 408 28.19 -9.60 19.98
C PHE A 408 27.76 -8.20 20.47
N THR A 409 28.50 -7.59 21.42
CA THR A 409 28.24 -6.20 21.80
C THR A 409 28.39 -5.20 20.65
N GLY A 410 29.11 -5.55 19.59
CA GLY A 410 29.19 -4.75 18.37
C GLY A 410 27.84 -4.54 17.66
N VAL A 411 26.89 -5.48 17.81
CA VAL A 411 25.57 -5.41 17.19
C VAL A 411 24.79 -4.16 17.62
N PRO A 412 24.50 -3.92 18.92
CA PRO A 412 23.77 -2.74 19.34
C PRO A 412 24.48 -1.44 18.92
N PHE A 413 25.82 -1.39 18.91
CA PHE A 413 26.55 -0.22 18.44
C PHE A 413 26.37 0.04 16.93
N ALA A 414 26.36 -1.01 16.12
CA ALA A 414 26.10 -0.86 14.69
C ALA A 414 24.69 -0.33 14.43
N LEU A 415 23.71 -0.79 15.20
CA LEU A 415 22.31 -0.34 15.06
C LEU A 415 22.13 1.14 15.43
N THR A 416 22.99 1.73 16.26
CA THR A 416 22.87 3.17 16.63
C THR A 416 22.91 4.06 15.41
N GLY A 417 23.82 3.80 14.47
CA GLY A 417 23.94 4.58 13.24
C GLY A 417 22.67 4.54 12.39
N GLY A 418 22.09 3.35 12.25
CA GLY A 418 20.83 3.15 11.51
C GLY A 418 19.66 3.89 12.13
N VAL A 419 19.47 3.75 13.46
CA VAL A 419 18.39 4.44 14.19
C VAL A 419 18.55 5.96 14.13
N LEU A 420 19.76 6.48 14.33
CA LEU A 420 20.03 7.91 14.24
C LEU A 420 19.79 8.46 12.83
N PHE A 421 20.15 7.69 11.81
CA PHE A 421 19.91 8.09 10.41
C PHE A 421 18.43 8.12 10.07
N LEU A 422 17.64 7.12 10.50
CA LEU A 422 16.18 7.12 10.33
C LEU A 422 15.57 8.34 11.03
N TRP A 423 15.98 8.61 12.28
CA TRP A 423 15.46 9.74 13.03
C TRP A 423 15.83 11.08 12.38
N LEU A 424 17.07 11.26 11.93
CA LEU A 424 17.54 12.49 11.29
C LEU A 424 16.82 12.79 9.97
N ARG A 425 16.39 11.73 9.27
CA ARG A 425 15.68 11.82 7.98
C ARG A 425 14.16 11.78 8.15
N ASP A 426 13.67 11.72 9.38
CA ASP A 426 12.24 11.58 9.70
C ASP A 426 11.59 10.39 8.99
N ILE A 427 12.33 9.28 8.86
CA ILE A 427 11.87 8.06 8.22
C ILE A 427 11.37 7.09 9.31
N PRO A 428 10.12 6.62 9.24
CA PRO A 428 9.60 5.66 10.22
C PRO A 428 10.26 4.28 10.07
N LEU A 429 10.22 3.52 11.16
CA LEU A 429 10.73 2.15 11.18
C LEU A 429 9.84 1.23 10.35
N SER A 430 10.28 0.90 9.15
CA SER A 430 9.60 -0.03 8.25
C SER A 430 10.10 -1.47 8.41
N MET A 431 9.35 -2.43 7.83
CA MET A 431 9.81 -3.82 7.73
C MET A 431 11.15 -3.93 6.98
N SER A 432 11.34 -3.14 5.94
CA SER A 432 12.58 -3.09 5.16
C SER A 432 13.77 -2.61 6.02
N ALA A 433 13.56 -1.60 6.87
CA ALA A 433 14.57 -1.15 7.83
C ALA A 433 14.93 -2.25 8.85
N GLY A 434 13.93 -3.01 9.32
CA GLY A 434 14.16 -4.16 10.22
C GLY A 434 15.04 -5.24 9.57
N ILE A 435 14.80 -5.59 8.32
CA ILE A 435 15.64 -6.52 7.56
C ILE A 435 17.06 -5.94 7.38
N GLY A 436 17.17 -4.66 7.07
CA GLY A 436 18.45 -3.96 6.98
C GLY A 436 19.24 -4.02 8.29
N PHE A 437 18.59 -3.91 9.43
CA PHE A 437 19.22 -4.04 10.75
C PHE A 437 19.73 -5.47 11.02
N ILE A 438 19.03 -6.49 10.57
CA ILE A 438 19.52 -7.87 10.66
C ILE A 438 20.80 -8.04 9.81
N ALA A 439 20.79 -7.55 8.58
CA ALA A 439 21.97 -7.60 7.70
C ALA A 439 23.15 -6.81 8.29
N LEU A 440 22.91 -5.60 8.81
CA LEU A 440 23.93 -4.79 9.46
C LEU A 440 24.51 -5.47 10.71
N SER A 441 23.67 -6.19 11.48
CA SER A 441 24.14 -7.00 12.62
C SER A 441 25.15 -8.08 12.19
N GLY A 442 24.90 -8.74 11.06
CA GLY A 442 25.82 -9.72 10.50
C GLY A 442 27.18 -9.13 10.09
N VAL A 443 27.16 -7.96 9.44
CA VAL A 443 28.40 -7.25 9.06
C VAL A 443 29.19 -6.79 10.29
N ALA A 444 28.51 -6.25 11.30
CA ALA A 444 29.13 -5.80 12.56
C ALA A 444 29.84 -6.96 13.28
N VAL A 445 29.17 -8.11 13.35
CA VAL A 445 29.72 -9.33 13.96
C VAL A 445 30.92 -9.84 13.17
N LEU A 446 30.85 -9.87 11.83
CA LEU A 446 31.97 -10.28 10.98
C LEU A 446 33.20 -9.42 11.23
N ASN A 447 33.06 -8.10 11.29
CA ASN A 447 34.14 -7.18 11.57
C ASN A 447 34.74 -7.41 12.97
N GLY A 448 33.89 -7.60 13.98
CA GLY A 448 34.31 -7.93 15.34
C GLY A 448 35.03 -9.27 15.45
N LEU A 449 34.53 -10.29 14.75
CA LEU A 449 35.12 -11.62 14.69
C LEU A 449 36.53 -11.58 14.10
N VAL A 450 36.69 -10.94 12.91
CA VAL A 450 37.98 -10.83 12.23
C VAL A 450 38.97 -10.01 13.07
N MET A 451 38.53 -8.96 13.75
CA MET A 451 39.35 -8.16 14.65
C MET A 451 39.84 -8.98 15.85
N LEU A 452 38.93 -9.65 16.57
CA LEU A 452 39.27 -10.38 17.78
C LEU A 452 40.14 -11.61 17.49
N THR A 453 39.87 -12.35 16.39
CA THR A 453 40.70 -13.48 15.98
C THR A 453 42.12 -13.04 15.73
N PHE A 454 42.33 -11.93 15.02
CA PHE A 454 43.65 -11.40 14.73
C PHE A 454 44.38 -10.89 16.00
N ILE A 455 43.67 -10.27 16.92
CA ILE A 455 44.22 -9.86 18.22
C ILE A 455 44.68 -11.10 19.03
N LYS A 456 43.94 -12.22 18.96
CA LYS A 456 44.32 -13.48 19.62
C LYS A 456 45.65 -14.04 19.04
N GLU A 457 45.81 -14.07 17.73
CA GLU A 457 47.08 -14.49 17.09
C GLU A 457 48.27 -13.60 17.50
N LEU A 458 48.03 -12.30 17.67
CA LEU A 458 49.07 -11.37 18.13
C LEU A 458 49.40 -11.55 19.63
N ARG A 459 48.46 -11.99 20.45
CA ARG A 459 48.68 -12.26 21.90
C ARG A 459 49.71 -13.35 22.15
N ASP A 460 49.87 -14.28 21.22
CA ASP A 460 50.91 -15.32 21.33
C ASP A 460 52.31 -14.73 21.15
N LYS A 461 52.42 -13.57 20.51
CA LYS A 461 53.69 -12.90 20.20
C LYS A 461 53.99 -11.65 21.04
N TYR A 462 52.96 -10.99 21.54
CA TYR A 462 53.08 -9.69 22.22
C TYR A 462 52.20 -9.61 23.50
N PRO A 463 52.61 -8.77 24.46
CA PRO A 463 51.76 -8.45 25.61
C PRO A 463 50.36 -7.94 25.17
N VAL A 464 49.33 -8.20 25.96
CA VAL A 464 47.93 -7.89 25.63
C VAL A 464 47.70 -6.47 25.11
N HIS A 465 48.30 -5.48 25.76
CA HIS A 465 48.20 -4.07 25.35
C HIS A 465 48.72 -3.86 23.92
N LYS A 466 49.93 -4.40 23.63
CA LYS A 466 50.59 -4.23 22.32
C LYS A 466 49.84 -5.02 21.25
N ALA A 467 49.32 -6.22 21.58
CA ALA A 467 48.50 -7.04 20.67
C ALA A 467 47.19 -6.35 20.27
N VAL A 468 46.50 -5.74 21.21
CA VAL A 468 45.25 -4.97 20.94
C VAL A 468 45.55 -3.76 20.08
N TRP A 469 46.59 -3.01 20.42
CA TRP A 469 46.99 -1.76 19.70
C TRP A 469 47.40 -2.06 18.25
N GLN A 470 48.30 -3.03 18.05
CA GLN A 470 48.73 -3.46 16.71
C GLN A 470 47.60 -4.10 15.92
N GLY A 471 46.80 -4.94 16.55
CA GLY A 471 45.65 -5.59 15.92
C GLY A 471 44.64 -4.57 15.37
N ALA A 472 44.33 -3.54 16.13
CA ALA A 472 43.42 -2.48 15.71
C ALA A 472 43.97 -1.71 14.49
N ILE A 473 45.26 -1.36 14.49
CA ILE A 473 45.88 -0.60 13.39
C ILE A 473 46.00 -1.42 12.12
N LEU A 474 46.40 -2.68 12.22
CA LEU A 474 46.62 -3.54 11.04
C LEU A 474 45.27 -3.93 10.41
N ARG A 475 44.22 -4.04 11.20
CA ARG A 475 42.86 -4.37 10.71
C ARG A 475 42.03 -3.16 10.29
N LEU A 476 42.52 -1.93 10.49
CA LEU A 476 41.80 -0.71 10.08
C LEU A 476 41.39 -0.75 8.60
N ARG A 477 42.34 -1.10 7.70
CA ARG A 477 42.08 -1.14 6.26
C ARG A 477 41.05 -2.20 5.87
N PRO A 478 41.16 -3.49 6.28
CA PRO A 478 40.13 -4.50 6.01
C PRO A 478 38.75 -4.10 6.52
N VAL A 479 38.64 -3.59 7.74
CA VAL A 479 37.37 -3.18 8.34
C VAL A 479 36.73 -2.03 7.57
N LEU A 480 37.51 -1.00 7.18
CA LEU A 480 37.01 0.10 6.36
C LEU A 480 36.57 -0.32 4.95
N MET A 481 37.14 -1.41 4.41
CA MET A 481 36.76 -1.91 3.09
C MET A 481 35.54 -2.82 3.12
N THR A 482 35.17 -3.33 4.30
CA THR A 482 34.00 -4.23 4.49
C THR A 482 32.78 -3.49 5.09
N ALA A 483 32.99 -2.33 5.66
CA ALA A 483 31.94 -1.44 6.20
C ALA A 483 31.51 -0.41 5.16
#